data_1815517c44b33feb4dfd8df94dc69ccb
#
_entry.id   1815517c44b33feb4dfd8df94dc69ccb
#
_cell.length_a   1.000
_cell.length_b   1.000
_cell.length_c   1.000
_cell.angle_alpha   90.00
_cell.angle_beta   90.00
_cell.angle_gamma   90.00
#
_symmetry.space_group_name_H-M   'P 1'
#
loop_
_entity.id
_entity.type
_entity.pdbx_description
1 polymer ?
#
loop_
_entity_poly.entity_id
_entity_poly.type
_entity_poly.pdbx_seq_one_letter_code
_entity_poly.pdbx_strand_id
1 'polypeptide(L)'
;MHSYYKFGYSFLLASLVGCAAIVVNPQARKVIVSPNHAPKGCLYIDQVVGNQGNFFVGGYTSNAHLEEGAMNDLRNKANALGANYVQLISNRAGITGSMGGSYDNGVGGSSTQTNVTNVGNAYHCPPKLIGLSPSA
;
A
#
# COMPACT_ATOMS: atom_id res chain seq x y z
N MET A 1 -27.11 45.74 -17.45
CA MET A 1 -27.64 44.42 -17.77
C MET A 1 -26.57 43.63 -18.49
N HIS A 2 -26.24 42.47 -18.02
CA HIS A 2 -25.27 41.45 -18.49
C HIS A 2 -24.02 41.33 -17.58
N SER A 3 -24.22 40.68 -16.48
CA SER A 3 -23.07 40.06 -15.79
C SER A 3 -23.54 39.03 -14.77
N TYR A 4 -23.99 37.88 -15.23
CA TYR A 4 -24.26 36.72 -14.36
C TYR A 4 -24.13 35.45 -15.19
N TYR A 5 -22.89 34.95 -15.46
CA TYR A 5 -22.66 33.57 -15.87
C TYR A 5 -21.14 33.26 -15.87
N LYS A 6 -20.48 33.28 -14.69
CA LYS A 6 -19.11 32.73 -14.55
C LYS A 6 -18.86 32.08 -13.19
N PHE A 7 -19.82 31.38 -12.62
CA PHE A 7 -19.61 30.71 -11.31
C PHE A 7 -20.10 29.24 -11.30
N GLY A 8 -19.92 28.51 -12.36
CA GLY A 8 -20.50 27.17 -12.48
C GLY A 8 -19.56 26.02 -12.87
N TYR A 9 -18.29 26.21 -13.08
CA TYR A 9 -17.43 25.16 -13.64
C TYR A 9 -16.23 24.73 -12.81
N SER A 10 -16.10 25.14 -11.57
CA SER A 10 -14.91 24.86 -10.74
C SER A 10 -15.07 23.77 -9.70
N PHE A 11 -16.20 23.07 -9.62
CA PHE A 11 -16.48 22.15 -8.51
C PHE A 11 -16.56 20.66 -8.89
N LEU A 12 -16.22 20.27 -10.12
CA LEU A 12 -16.40 18.88 -10.59
C LEU A 12 -15.13 18.06 -10.78
N LEU A 13 -13.98 18.51 -10.29
CA LEU A 13 -12.69 17.82 -10.49
C LEU A 13 -12.11 17.17 -9.23
N ALA A 14 -12.84 17.12 -8.12
CA ALA A 14 -12.31 16.65 -6.83
C ALA A 14 -12.65 15.19 -6.47
N SER A 15 -13.31 14.41 -7.35
CA SER A 15 -13.88 13.10 -6.96
C SER A 15 -13.23 11.86 -7.57
N LEU A 16 -12.03 11.94 -8.16
CA LEU A 16 -11.34 10.77 -8.78
C LEU A 16 -10.16 10.23 -7.98
N VAL A 17 -10.01 10.59 -6.71
CA VAL A 17 -8.82 10.20 -5.92
C VAL A 17 -8.97 8.86 -5.18
N GLY A 18 -10.12 8.20 -5.27
CA GLY A 18 -10.43 7.01 -4.43
C GLY A 18 -9.82 5.67 -4.86
N CYS A 19 -9.31 5.54 -6.09
CA CYS A 19 -8.88 4.24 -6.65
C CYS A 19 -7.38 4.14 -6.92
N ALA A 20 -6.57 5.11 -6.53
CA ALA A 20 -5.13 5.11 -6.76
C ALA A 20 -4.38 4.42 -5.61
N ALA A 21 -3.24 3.81 -5.93
CA ALA A 21 -2.31 3.31 -4.93
C ALA A 21 -1.77 4.45 -4.06
N ILE A 22 -1.52 4.16 -2.77
CA ILE A 22 -0.81 5.09 -1.89
C ILE A 22 0.53 5.44 -2.53
N VAL A 23 0.84 6.72 -2.61
CA VAL A 23 2.08 7.20 -3.23
C VAL A 23 3.26 6.98 -2.28
N VAL A 24 4.35 6.43 -2.80
CA VAL A 24 5.59 6.31 -2.04
C VAL A 24 6.29 7.68 -1.96
N ASN A 25 6.69 8.09 -0.77
CA ASN A 25 7.49 9.29 -0.57
C ASN A 25 8.86 9.13 -1.25
N PRO A 26 9.43 10.20 -1.82
CA PRO A 26 10.72 10.12 -2.54
C PRO A 26 11.84 9.47 -1.72
N GLN A 27 11.95 9.78 -0.44
CA GLN A 27 12.96 9.22 0.46
C GLN A 27 12.67 7.75 0.81
N ALA A 28 11.40 7.36 0.91
CA ALA A 28 10.99 6.00 1.20
C ALA A 28 11.26 5.02 0.04
N ARG A 29 11.48 5.52 -1.19
CA ARG A 29 11.88 4.69 -2.33
C ARG A 29 13.21 3.96 -2.11
N LYS A 30 14.07 4.49 -1.27
CA LYS A 30 15.37 3.90 -0.93
C LYS A 30 15.25 2.77 0.11
N VAL A 31 14.10 2.62 0.75
CA VAL A 31 13.86 1.52 1.70
C VAL A 31 13.78 0.21 0.92
N ILE A 32 14.70 -0.68 1.19
CA ILE A 32 14.74 -2.03 0.60
C ILE A 32 13.74 -2.90 1.36
N VAL A 33 12.83 -3.54 0.65
CA VAL A 33 11.92 -4.55 1.20
C VAL A 33 12.29 -5.90 0.62
N SER A 34 12.59 -6.86 1.47
CA SER A 34 13.07 -8.19 1.07
C SER A 34 12.51 -9.27 2.02
N PRO A 35 12.20 -10.46 1.53
CA PRO A 35 11.87 -11.59 2.40
C PRO A 35 13.09 -12.12 3.18
N ASN A 36 14.30 -11.75 2.77
CA ASN A 36 15.51 -12.20 3.41
C ASN A 36 15.75 -11.54 4.77
N HIS A 37 16.41 -12.26 5.67
CA HIS A 37 16.85 -11.67 6.93
C HIS A 37 17.74 -10.46 6.70
N ALA A 38 17.61 -9.46 7.59
CA ALA A 38 18.52 -8.33 7.56
C ALA A 38 19.98 -8.80 7.75
N PRO A 39 20.95 -8.22 7.01
CA PRO A 39 22.35 -8.54 7.19
C PRO A 39 22.84 -8.34 8.64
N LYS A 40 23.81 -9.11 9.06
CA LYS A 40 24.48 -8.89 10.34
C LYS A 40 25.08 -7.47 10.38
N GLY A 41 24.84 -6.75 11.46
CA GLY A 41 25.25 -5.34 11.61
C GLY A 41 24.12 -4.34 11.38
N CYS A 42 22.94 -4.79 10.93
CA CYS A 42 21.74 -3.97 10.93
C CYS A 42 21.12 -3.89 12.34
N LEU A 43 20.59 -2.74 12.68
CA LEU A 43 19.93 -2.50 13.96
C LEU A 43 18.42 -2.58 13.76
N TYR A 44 17.76 -3.45 14.52
CA TYR A 44 16.31 -3.54 14.56
C TYR A 44 15.72 -2.25 15.17
N ILE A 45 14.68 -1.73 14.56
CA ILE A 45 13.99 -0.52 15.04
C ILE A 45 12.62 -0.91 15.60
N ASP A 46 11.74 -1.44 14.73
CA ASP A 46 10.36 -1.77 15.09
C ASP A 46 9.72 -2.69 14.03
N GLN A 47 8.54 -3.19 14.33
CA GLN A 47 7.68 -3.83 13.37
C GLN A 47 6.81 -2.77 12.67
N VAL A 48 6.67 -2.88 11.36
CA VAL A 48 5.86 -1.97 10.54
C VAL A 48 4.78 -2.73 9.81
N VAL A 49 3.63 -2.09 9.65
CA VAL A 49 2.48 -2.63 8.93
C VAL A 49 2.05 -1.64 7.86
N GLY A 50 2.16 -2.04 6.60
CA GLY A 50 1.65 -1.30 5.46
C GLY A 50 0.35 -1.92 4.97
N ASN A 51 -0.64 -1.08 4.66
CA ASN A 51 -1.93 -1.57 4.18
C ASN A 51 -2.55 -0.62 3.15
N GLN A 52 -3.35 -1.19 2.27
CA GLN A 52 -4.23 -0.42 1.40
C GLN A 52 -5.54 -1.15 1.17
N GLY A 53 -6.60 -0.36 1.01
CA GLY A 53 -7.95 -0.84 0.79
C GLY A 53 -8.72 -1.08 2.09
N ASN A 54 -10.00 -1.28 1.94
CA ASN A 54 -10.92 -1.70 2.99
C ASN A 54 -12.15 -2.33 2.35
N PHE A 55 -13.06 -2.86 3.16
CA PHE A 55 -14.29 -3.50 2.72
C PHE A 55 -15.13 -2.64 1.74
N PHE A 56 -15.18 -1.32 1.94
CA PHE A 56 -16.06 -0.44 1.17
C PHE A 56 -15.47 -0.03 -0.19
N VAL A 57 -14.18 0.27 -0.26
CA VAL A 57 -13.55 0.84 -1.46
C VAL A 57 -12.61 -0.14 -2.17
N GLY A 58 -12.15 -1.18 -1.48
CA GLY A 58 -11.18 -2.12 -2.03
C GLY A 58 -11.69 -2.89 -3.25
N GLY A 59 -12.99 -3.22 -3.28
CA GLY A 59 -13.60 -3.90 -4.42
C GLY A 59 -13.63 -3.08 -5.72
N TYR A 60 -13.41 -1.78 -5.64
CA TYR A 60 -13.33 -0.87 -6.79
C TYR A 60 -11.89 -0.50 -7.15
N THR A 61 -10.92 -1.00 -6.39
CA THR A 61 -9.50 -0.77 -6.63
C THR A 61 -8.89 -2.03 -7.26
N SER A 62 -8.04 -1.88 -8.27
CA SER A 62 -7.37 -3.04 -8.85
C SER A 62 -6.47 -3.73 -7.83
N ASN A 63 -6.32 -5.05 -7.92
CA ASN A 63 -5.42 -5.81 -7.04
C ASN A 63 -3.99 -5.27 -7.10
N ALA A 64 -3.51 -4.89 -8.29
CA ALA A 64 -2.20 -4.30 -8.47
C ALA A 64 -2.04 -2.99 -7.66
N HIS A 65 -3.04 -2.12 -7.67
CA HIS A 65 -3.01 -0.88 -6.88
C HIS A 65 -3.12 -1.16 -5.37
N LEU A 66 -3.85 -2.19 -4.95
CA LEU A 66 -3.90 -2.60 -3.54
C LEU A 66 -2.53 -3.10 -3.05
N GLU A 67 -1.87 -3.91 -3.86
CA GLU A 67 -0.54 -4.44 -3.54
C GLU A 67 0.55 -3.36 -3.57
N GLU A 68 0.57 -2.54 -4.61
CA GLU A 68 1.49 -1.41 -4.73
C GLU A 68 1.31 -0.43 -3.56
N GLY A 69 0.07 -0.04 -3.28
CA GLY A 69 -0.22 0.91 -2.21
C GLY A 69 0.13 0.39 -0.82
N ALA A 70 -0.13 -0.87 -0.53
CA ALA A 70 0.27 -1.49 0.73
C ALA A 70 1.80 -1.56 0.90
N MET A 71 2.53 -1.82 -0.20
CA MET A 71 3.98 -1.81 -0.20
C MET A 71 4.55 -0.40 -0.04
N ASN A 72 3.92 0.60 -0.68
CA ASN A 72 4.31 1.99 -0.54
C ASN A 72 4.04 2.53 0.88
N ASP A 73 2.91 2.15 1.48
CA ASP A 73 2.60 2.49 2.87
C ASP A 73 3.62 1.89 3.85
N LEU A 74 4.00 0.61 3.64
CA LEU A 74 5.05 -0.05 4.42
C LEU A 74 6.38 0.72 4.35
N ARG A 75 6.82 1.09 3.14
CA ARG A 75 8.04 1.87 2.94
C ARG A 75 7.98 3.26 3.58
N ASN A 76 6.86 3.95 3.43
CA ASN A 76 6.65 5.27 4.02
C ASN A 76 6.78 5.23 5.54
N LYS A 77 6.15 4.25 6.18
CA LYS A 77 6.20 4.06 7.63
C LYS A 77 7.59 3.66 8.11
N ALA A 78 8.25 2.74 7.42
CA ALA A 78 9.62 2.35 7.73
C ALA A 78 10.60 3.54 7.61
N ASN A 79 10.48 4.33 6.54
CA ASN A 79 11.30 5.53 6.37
C ASN A 79 11.08 6.55 7.47
N ALA A 80 9.83 6.75 7.92
CA ALA A 80 9.49 7.65 9.02
C ALA A 80 10.15 7.23 10.34
N LEU A 81 10.44 5.94 10.53
CA LEU A 81 11.17 5.41 11.68
C LEU A 81 12.71 5.48 11.51
N GLY A 82 13.20 5.94 10.37
CA GLY A 82 14.64 5.97 10.05
C GLY A 82 15.19 4.63 9.54
N ALA A 83 14.32 3.69 9.16
CA ALA A 83 14.73 2.43 8.57
C ALA A 83 15.11 2.60 7.09
N ASN A 84 16.07 1.79 6.63
CA ASN A 84 16.44 1.67 5.24
C ASN A 84 16.34 0.23 4.71
N TYR A 85 15.97 -0.72 5.57
CA TYR A 85 15.72 -2.11 5.24
C TYR A 85 14.49 -2.63 5.99
N VAL A 86 13.64 -3.36 5.31
CA VAL A 86 12.49 -4.06 5.89
C VAL A 86 12.57 -5.53 5.49
N GLN A 87 12.64 -6.40 6.48
CA GLN A 87 12.41 -7.83 6.29
C GLN A 87 10.91 -8.08 6.24
N LEU A 88 10.40 -8.46 5.08
CA LEU A 88 8.98 -8.79 4.92
C LEU A 88 8.67 -10.12 5.62
N ILE A 89 7.77 -10.07 6.59
CA ILE A 89 7.33 -11.24 7.38
C ILE A 89 6.10 -11.87 6.77
N SER A 90 5.14 -11.05 6.35
CA SER A 90 3.93 -11.53 5.70
C SER A 90 3.37 -10.52 4.71
N ASN A 91 2.75 -11.05 3.66
CA ASN A 91 1.93 -10.33 2.71
C ASN A 91 0.57 -11.05 2.69
N ARG A 92 -0.51 -10.34 2.97
CA ARG A 92 -1.85 -10.90 3.01
C ARG A 92 -2.81 -10.09 2.15
N ALA A 93 -3.47 -10.77 1.25
CA ALA A 93 -4.64 -10.24 0.56
C ALA A 93 -5.89 -10.57 1.38
N GLY A 94 -6.63 -9.54 1.77
CA GLY A 94 -7.95 -9.72 2.36
C GLY A 94 -9.00 -9.87 1.26
N ILE A 95 -9.80 -10.90 1.37
CA ILE A 95 -10.81 -11.28 0.38
C ILE A 95 -12.19 -11.13 1.01
N THR A 96 -13.06 -10.40 0.34
CA THR A 96 -14.49 -10.37 0.67
C THR A 96 -15.25 -11.22 -0.33
N GLY A 97 -15.97 -12.22 0.17
CA GLY A 97 -16.77 -13.11 -0.64
C GLY A 97 -18.27 -12.89 -0.37
N SER A 98 -19.08 -12.98 -1.40
CA SER A 98 -20.53 -13.12 -1.29
C SER A 98 -20.95 -14.49 -1.85
N MET A 99 -21.74 -15.24 -1.08
CA MET A 99 -22.38 -16.46 -1.53
C MET A 99 -23.85 -16.14 -1.83
N GLY A 100 -24.24 -16.30 -3.09
CA GLY A 100 -25.63 -16.23 -3.52
C GLY A 100 -26.12 -17.61 -3.91
N GLY A 101 -27.19 -18.09 -3.29
CA GLY A 101 -27.88 -19.32 -3.68
C GLY A 101 -29.18 -18.99 -4.39
N SER A 102 -29.40 -19.54 -5.59
CA SER A 102 -30.70 -19.59 -6.24
C SER A 102 -31.16 -21.05 -6.24
N TYR A 103 -32.40 -21.29 -5.89
CA TYR A 103 -32.97 -22.63 -5.74
C TYR A 103 -32.91 -23.48 -7.02
N ASP A 104 -32.74 -22.88 -8.19
CA ASP A 104 -32.79 -23.55 -9.48
C ASP A 104 -31.43 -23.72 -10.20
N ASN A 105 -30.36 -23.04 -9.82
CA ASN A 105 -29.12 -23.00 -10.63
C ASN A 105 -27.81 -23.20 -9.87
N GLY A 106 -27.83 -23.78 -8.70
CA GLY A 106 -26.63 -24.07 -7.93
C GLY A 106 -26.13 -22.86 -7.13
N VAL A 107 -25.16 -23.11 -6.26
CA VAL A 107 -24.52 -22.10 -5.41
C VAL A 107 -23.40 -21.44 -6.20
N GLY A 108 -23.57 -20.14 -6.53
CA GLY A 108 -22.52 -19.31 -7.10
C GLY A 108 -21.92 -18.43 -6.01
N GLY A 109 -20.59 -18.43 -5.89
CA GLY A 109 -19.86 -17.52 -5.02
C GLY A 109 -18.93 -16.63 -5.83
N SER A 110 -18.87 -15.34 -5.50
CA SER A 110 -17.84 -14.44 -5.99
C SER A 110 -16.98 -13.95 -4.84
N SER A 111 -15.67 -13.88 -5.05
CA SER A 111 -14.71 -13.33 -4.08
C SER A 111 -13.90 -12.24 -4.74
N THR A 112 -13.72 -11.13 -4.03
CA THR A 112 -12.97 -9.98 -4.50
C THR A 112 -11.94 -9.60 -3.45
N GLN A 113 -10.70 -9.36 -3.87
CA GLN A 113 -9.68 -8.80 -3.00
C GLN A 113 -10.06 -7.35 -2.65
N THR A 114 -10.14 -7.05 -1.36
CA THR A 114 -10.57 -5.74 -0.88
C THR A 114 -9.49 -4.96 -0.15
N ASN A 115 -8.46 -5.64 0.30
CA ASN A 115 -7.32 -5.01 0.94
C ASN A 115 -6.04 -5.85 0.79
N VAL A 116 -4.90 -5.23 1.03
CA VAL A 116 -3.61 -5.89 1.21
C VAL A 116 -2.97 -5.37 2.47
N THR A 117 -2.38 -6.27 3.25
CA THR A 117 -1.62 -5.94 4.45
C THR A 117 -0.26 -6.60 4.39
N ASN A 118 0.78 -5.79 4.49
CA ASN A 118 2.17 -6.21 4.57
C ASN A 118 2.68 -5.99 6.00
N VAL A 119 3.34 -6.98 6.56
CA VAL A 119 3.98 -6.88 7.88
C VAL A 119 5.47 -7.13 7.70
N GLY A 120 6.29 -6.28 8.28
CA GLY A 120 7.74 -6.42 8.22
C GLY A 120 8.45 -5.90 9.45
N ASN A 121 9.66 -6.39 9.67
CA ASN A 121 10.59 -5.86 10.66
C ASN A 121 11.47 -4.79 10.01
N ALA A 122 11.50 -3.60 10.58
CA ALA A 122 12.25 -2.45 10.08
C ALA A 122 13.63 -2.37 10.76
N TYR A 123 14.65 -2.13 9.96
CA TYR A 123 16.04 -2.05 10.39
C TYR A 123 16.74 -0.81 9.84
N HIS A 124 17.66 -0.29 10.60
CA HIS A 124 18.68 0.62 10.09
C HIS A 124 19.97 -0.15 9.81
N CYS A 125 20.37 -0.21 8.56
CA CYS A 125 21.54 -0.93 8.09
C CYS A 125 22.63 0.04 7.61
N PRO A 126 23.91 -0.26 7.83
CA PRO A 126 25.00 0.42 7.12
C PRO A 126 24.76 0.30 5.60
N PRO A 127 24.76 1.40 4.84
CA PRO A 127 24.40 1.40 3.41
C PRO A 127 25.16 0.36 2.58
N LYS A 128 26.43 0.16 2.86
CA LYS A 128 27.28 -0.82 2.16
C LYS A 128 26.78 -2.25 2.28
N LEU A 129 26.15 -2.63 3.40
CA LEU A 129 25.68 -3.99 3.64
C LEU A 129 24.43 -4.34 2.81
N ILE A 130 23.70 -3.34 2.36
CA ILE A 130 22.46 -3.48 1.61
C ILE A 130 22.57 -2.92 0.18
N GLY A 131 23.79 -2.65 -0.28
CA GLY A 131 24.04 -2.20 -1.65
C GLY A 131 23.62 -0.76 -1.96
N LEU A 132 23.41 0.06 -0.95
CA LEU A 132 23.15 1.49 -1.14
C LEU A 132 24.48 2.25 -1.15
N SER A 133 24.61 3.19 -2.10
CA SER A 133 25.73 4.13 -2.07
C SER A 133 25.61 5.03 -0.84
N PRO A 134 26.71 5.37 -0.16
CA PRO A 134 26.68 6.41 0.85
C PRO A 134 26.14 7.68 0.19
N SER A 135 25.10 8.27 0.78
CA SER A 135 24.64 9.59 0.33
C SER A 135 25.80 10.56 0.49
N ALA A 136 26.21 11.11 -0.62
CA ALA A 136 27.15 12.20 -0.64
C ALA A 136 26.56 13.42 0.11
#